data_520d7fdb310891f8cf5c70f8a9837ba4
#
_entry.id   520d7fdb310891f8cf5c70f8a9837ba4
#
_cell.length_a   1.000
_cell.length_b   1.000
_cell.length_c   1.000
_cell.angle_alpha   90.00
_cell.angle_beta   90.00
_cell.angle_gamma   90.00
#
_symmetry.space_group_name_H-M   'P 1'
#
loop_
_entity.id
_entity.type
_entity.pdbx_description
1 polymer ?
#
loop_
_entity_poly.entity_id
_entity_poly.type
_entity_poly.pdbx_seq_one_letter_code
_entity_poly.pdbx_strand_id
1 'polypeptide(L)'
;KAYVDGLLRRVELQNTGKKKVKQFSLGMKQRLSIALALVNEPDLLILDEPINGMDPQGIRDIREMLVSVNREMGVTILISSHILDELAKFATTYGIIKDGLVLREFTREELEHENRSGIEVESPQIEAVESLLREEMHLVDMQRTAEGNLMIRDGVERYGDISRLLFDRGIYVSQFSVR
;
A
#
# COMPACT_ATOMS: atom_id res chain seq x y z
N LYS A 1 16.37 33.17 -10.43
CA LYS A 1 15.21 33.09 -11.33
C LYS A 1 15.11 31.69 -11.95
N ALA A 2 16.16 31.21 -12.62
CA ALA A 2 16.17 29.89 -13.27
C ALA A 2 15.82 28.72 -12.30
N TYR A 3 16.31 28.75 -11.07
CA TYR A 3 16.04 27.77 -10.03
C TYR A 3 14.55 27.74 -9.65
N VAL A 4 13.97 28.92 -9.38
CA VAL A 4 12.53 29.02 -9.05
C VAL A 4 11.65 28.54 -10.21
N ASP A 5 12.00 28.92 -11.45
CA ASP A 5 11.30 28.46 -12.64
C ASP A 5 11.40 26.92 -12.80
N GLY A 6 12.52 26.33 -12.38
CA GLY A 6 12.72 24.88 -12.32
C GLY A 6 11.78 24.19 -11.31
N LEU A 7 11.72 24.73 -10.09
CA LEU A 7 10.80 24.22 -9.06
C LEU A 7 9.32 24.34 -9.48
N LEU A 8 8.94 25.49 -10.03
CA LEU A 8 7.55 25.68 -10.50
C LEU A 8 7.17 24.72 -11.63
N ARG A 9 8.13 24.34 -12.49
CA ARG A 9 7.89 23.30 -13.50
C ARG A 9 7.66 21.92 -12.88
N ARG A 10 8.49 21.54 -11.89
CA ARG A 10 8.35 20.25 -11.20
C ARG A 10 7.00 20.06 -10.54
N VAL A 11 6.44 21.15 -9.99
CA VAL A 11 5.10 21.12 -9.36
C VAL A 11 3.99 21.58 -10.30
N GLU A 12 4.26 21.70 -11.60
CA GLU A 12 3.29 22.07 -12.65
C GLU A 12 2.59 23.42 -12.42
N LEU A 13 3.28 24.39 -11.85
CA LEU A 13 2.80 25.75 -11.61
C LEU A 13 3.40 26.80 -12.56
N GLN A 14 4.22 26.39 -13.55
CA GLN A 14 4.91 27.29 -14.47
C GLN A 14 3.96 28.20 -15.29
N ASN A 15 2.72 27.75 -15.52
CA ASN A 15 1.74 28.47 -16.35
C ASN A 15 0.77 29.33 -15.53
N THR A 16 1.03 29.53 -14.23
CA THR A 16 0.13 30.32 -13.37
C THR A 16 0.15 31.82 -13.63
N GLY A 17 1.19 32.31 -14.34
CA GLY A 17 1.32 33.72 -14.77
C GLY A 17 1.32 34.70 -13.58
N LYS A 18 0.45 35.72 -13.67
CA LYS A 18 0.28 36.74 -12.62
C LYS A 18 -0.82 36.40 -11.59
N LYS A 19 -1.33 35.18 -11.60
CA LYS A 19 -2.41 34.76 -10.69
C LYS A 19 -1.94 34.85 -9.25
N LYS A 20 -2.70 35.53 -8.40
CA LYS A 20 -2.37 35.65 -6.97
C LYS A 20 -2.67 34.33 -6.25
N VAL A 21 -1.86 33.96 -5.25
CA VAL A 21 -2.01 32.72 -4.47
C VAL A 21 -3.41 32.57 -3.86
N LYS A 22 -4.05 33.67 -3.48
CA LYS A 22 -5.44 33.64 -2.98
C LYS A 22 -6.47 33.12 -4.00
N GLN A 23 -6.13 33.11 -5.28
CA GLN A 23 -6.97 32.64 -6.38
C GLN A 23 -6.63 31.20 -6.80
N PHE A 24 -5.64 30.56 -6.13
CA PHE A 24 -5.27 29.19 -6.40
C PHE A 24 -6.34 28.21 -5.90
N SER A 25 -6.56 27.14 -6.67
CA SER A 25 -7.33 25.99 -6.20
C SER A 25 -6.60 25.30 -5.05
N LEU A 26 -7.27 24.38 -4.35
CA LEU A 26 -6.65 23.58 -3.29
C LEU A 26 -5.41 22.87 -3.81
N GLY A 27 -5.51 22.15 -4.94
CA GLY A 27 -4.38 21.46 -5.56
C GLY A 27 -3.22 22.40 -5.94
N MET A 28 -3.51 23.59 -6.49
CA MET A 28 -2.46 24.58 -6.78
C MET A 28 -1.76 25.08 -5.51
N LYS A 29 -2.49 25.27 -4.41
CA LYS A 29 -1.91 25.65 -3.12
C LYS A 29 -1.03 24.55 -2.57
N GLN A 30 -1.50 23.30 -2.65
CA GLN A 30 -0.74 22.14 -2.20
C GLN A 30 0.57 21.97 -2.99
N ARG A 31 0.51 22.07 -4.33
CA ARG A 31 1.70 22.06 -5.19
C ARG A 31 2.68 23.17 -4.86
N LEU A 32 2.19 24.37 -4.57
CA LEU A 32 3.03 25.49 -4.14
C LEU A 32 3.69 25.22 -2.79
N SER A 33 2.97 24.66 -1.81
CA SER A 33 3.52 24.29 -0.50
C SER A 33 4.64 23.26 -0.64
N ILE A 34 4.46 22.27 -1.50
CA ILE A 34 5.50 21.27 -1.80
C ILE A 34 6.72 21.94 -2.48
N ALA A 35 6.50 22.85 -3.45
CA ALA A 35 7.58 23.59 -4.07
C ALA A 35 8.39 24.42 -3.05
N LEU A 36 7.71 25.05 -2.10
CA LEU A 36 8.36 25.80 -1.03
C LEU A 36 9.20 24.91 -0.10
N ALA A 37 8.71 23.72 0.23
CA ALA A 37 9.46 22.76 1.02
C ALA A 37 10.69 22.21 0.30
N LEU A 38 10.68 22.20 -1.04
CA LEU A 38 11.80 21.75 -1.88
C LEU A 38 12.85 22.84 -2.15
N VAL A 39 12.65 24.12 -1.73
CA VAL A 39 13.54 25.25 -2.05
C VAL A 39 14.98 25.01 -1.63
N ASN A 40 15.23 24.32 -0.52
CA ASN A 40 16.56 24.07 0.00
C ASN A 40 17.12 22.69 -0.38
N GLU A 41 16.54 22.02 -1.37
CA GLU A 41 16.95 20.69 -1.82
C GLU A 41 17.13 19.70 -0.64
N PRO A 42 16.07 19.47 0.17
CA PRO A 42 16.18 18.66 1.36
C PRO A 42 16.37 17.18 1.00
N ASP A 43 17.07 16.43 1.85
CA ASP A 43 17.17 14.97 1.75
C ASP A 43 15.87 14.26 2.18
N LEU A 44 15.07 14.91 3.05
CA LEU A 44 13.79 14.40 3.57
C LEU A 44 12.69 15.46 3.45
N LEU A 45 11.59 15.09 2.84
CA LEU A 45 10.36 15.87 2.73
C LEU A 45 9.26 15.22 3.57
N ILE A 46 8.70 15.94 4.53
CA ILE A 46 7.60 15.46 5.38
C ILE A 46 6.32 16.18 4.95
N LEU A 47 5.30 15.40 4.61
CA LEU A 47 4.00 15.89 4.14
C LEU A 47 2.89 15.32 5.01
N ASP A 48 2.13 16.21 5.63
CA ASP A 48 0.97 15.85 6.45
C ASP A 48 -0.30 16.00 5.62
N GLU A 49 -1.00 14.86 5.39
CA GLU A 49 -2.27 14.76 4.64
C GLU A 49 -2.29 15.54 3.31
N PRO A 50 -1.28 15.43 2.41
CA PRO A 50 -1.14 16.30 1.24
C PRO A 50 -2.23 16.12 0.18
N ILE A 51 -3.00 15.04 0.24
CA ILE A 51 -4.08 14.73 -0.73
C ILE A 51 -5.49 14.92 -0.14
N ASN A 52 -5.56 15.34 1.13
CA ASN A 52 -6.84 15.47 1.82
C ASN A 52 -7.74 16.55 1.18
N GLY A 53 -9.02 16.22 1.00
CA GLY A 53 -10.02 17.14 0.43
C GLY A 53 -9.90 17.40 -1.08
N MET A 54 -9.07 16.62 -1.79
CA MET A 54 -8.93 16.71 -3.24
C MET A 54 -9.92 15.80 -3.97
N ASP A 55 -10.23 16.16 -5.19
CA ASP A 55 -10.92 15.28 -6.11
C ASP A 55 -9.99 14.17 -6.63
N PRO A 56 -10.53 13.07 -7.19
CA PRO A 56 -9.71 11.95 -7.66
C PRO A 56 -8.64 12.31 -8.69
N GLN A 57 -8.87 13.35 -9.51
CA GLN A 57 -7.86 13.81 -10.45
C GLN A 57 -6.71 14.53 -9.73
N GLY A 58 -7.04 15.44 -8.81
CA GLY A 58 -6.04 16.15 -8.00
C GLY A 58 -5.16 15.20 -7.19
N ILE A 59 -5.74 14.11 -6.64
CA ILE A 59 -4.98 13.06 -5.94
C ILE A 59 -3.97 12.40 -6.88
N ARG A 60 -4.40 11.99 -8.08
CA ARG A 60 -3.51 11.40 -9.09
C ARG A 60 -2.37 12.34 -9.46
N ASP A 61 -2.69 13.59 -9.72
CA ASP A 61 -1.70 14.60 -10.12
C ASP A 61 -0.64 14.83 -9.03
N ILE A 62 -1.05 14.95 -7.74
CA ILE A 62 -0.10 15.09 -6.63
C ILE A 62 0.75 13.85 -6.48
N ARG A 63 0.18 12.66 -6.58
CA ARG A 63 0.90 11.39 -6.52
C ARG A 63 2.00 11.31 -7.59
N GLU A 64 1.64 11.55 -8.86
CA GLU A 64 2.59 11.51 -9.97
C GLU A 64 3.71 12.53 -9.81
N MET A 65 3.37 13.73 -9.35
CA MET A 65 4.34 14.77 -9.02
C MET A 65 5.29 14.32 -7.89
N LEU A 66 4.81 13.74 -6.79
CA LEU A 66 5.65 13.26 -5.68
C LEU A 66 6.58 12.14 -6.13
N VAL A 67 6.09 11.19 -6.93
CA VAL A 67 6.92 10.13 -7.52
C VAL A 67 8.02 10.71 -8.41
N SER A 68 7.69 11.72 -9.24
CA SER A 68 8.68 12.40 -10.09
C SER A 68 9.72 13.13 -9.26
N VAL A 69 9.31 13.87 -8.23
CA VAL A 69 10.20 14.59 -7.30
C VAL A 69 11.15 13.63 -6.60
N ASN A 70 10.64 12.51 -6.04
CA ASN A 70 11.49 11.49 -5.41
C ASN A 70 12.52 10.94 -6.39
N ARG A 71 12.09 10.54 -7.60
CA ARG A 71 12.98 9.94 -8.60
C ARG A 71 14.04 10.91 -9.15
N GLU A 72 13.65 12.18 -9.40
CA GLU A 72 14.52 13.16 -10.05
C GLU A 72 15.47 13.86 -9.09
N MET A 73 15.05 14.05 -7.84
CA MET A 73 15.82 14.76 -6.82
C MET A 73 16.46 13.84 -5.78
N GLY A 74 16.07 12.56 -5.74
CA GLY A 74 16.56 11.60 -4.73
C GLY A 74 16.06 11.89 -3.31
N VAL A 75 15.06 12.78 -3.14
CA VAL A 75 14.53 13.16 -1.84
C VAL A 75 13.68 12.03 -1.26
N THR A 76 13.92 11.66 -0.01
CA THR A 76 13.02 10.74 0.73
C THR A 76 11.73 11.47 1.08
N ILE A 77 10.59 10.85 0.85
CA ILE A 77 9.28 11.45 1.16
C ILE A 77 8.60 10.64 2.24
N LEU A 78 8.35 11.28 3.38
CA LEU A 78 7.48 10.77 4.44
C LEU A 78 6.12 11.44 4.32
N ILE A 79 5.07 10.65 4.18
CA ILE A 79 3.72 11.14 3.94
C ILE A 79 2.73 10.52 4.93
N SER A 80 1.91 11.34 5.60
CA SER A 80 0.76 10.85 6.33
C SER A 80 -0.50 10.82 5.45
N SER A 81 -1.34 9.81 5.62
CA SER A 81 -2.66 9.76 5.01
C SER A 81 -3.55 8.76 5.76
N HIS A 82 -4.84 9.02 5.76
CA HIS A 82 -5.87 8.08 6.20
C HIS A 82 -6.47 7.28 5.02
N ILE A 83 -6.01 7.51 3.78
CA ILE A 83 -6.48 6.85 2.56
C ILE A 83 -5.44 5.82 2.12
N LEU A 84 -5.51 4.61 2.70
CA LEU A 84 -4.53 3.55 2.45
C LEU A 84 -4.44 3.16 0.96
N ASP A 85 -5.58 3.08 0.26
CA ASP A 85 -5.64 2.71 -1.16
C ASP A 85 -4.85 3.66 -2.06
N GLU A 86 -4.74 4.95 -1.69
CA GLU A 86 -3.94 5.89 -2.46
C GLU A 86 -2.45 5.76 -2.13
N LEU A 87 -2.09 5.51 -0.86
CA LEU A 87 -0.70 5.23 -0.48
C LEU A 87 -0.19 3.94 -1.13
N ALA A 88 -1.02 2.90 -1.21
CA ALA A 88 -0.67 1.61 -1.81
C ALA A 88 -0.21 1.72 -3.28
N LYS A 89 -0.60 2.78 -3.98
CA LYS A 89 -0.22 2.99 -5.38
C LYS A 89 1.21 3.48 -5.59
N PHE A 90 1.88 4.03 -4.55
CA PHE A 90 3.20 4.63 -4.73
C PHE A 90 4.16 4.53 -3.53
N ALA A 91 3.66 4.37 -2.30
CA ALA A 91 4.53 4.18 -1.14
C ALA A 91 5.29 2.85 -1.23
N THR A 92 6.52 2.82 -0.74
CA THR A 92 7.39 1.63 -0.73
C THR A 92 7.44 0.98 0.64
N THR A 93 7.25 1.78 1.69
CA THR A 93 7.25 1.33 3.09
C THR A 93 6.09 2.01 3.81
N TYR A 94 5.49 1.31 4.76
CA TYR A 94 4.34 1.77 5.54
C TYR A 94 4.63 1.69 7.03
N GLY A 95 4.15 2.67 7.78
CA GLY A 95 4.15 2.66 9.23
C GLY A 95 2.74 2.88 9.78
N ILE A 96 2.27 2.00 10.65
CA ILE A 96 1.02 2.19 11.37
C ILE A 96 1.33 2.88 12.69
N ILE A 97 0.76 4.06 12.88
CA ILE A 97 0.93 4.86 14.11
C ILE A 97 -0.39 4.91 14.87
N LYS A 98 -0.33 4.63 16.16
CA LYS A 98 -1.45 4.78 17.09
C LYS A 98 -0.95 5.27 18.44
N ASP A 99 -1.61 6.25 19.01
CA ASP A 99 -1.30 6.82 20.34
C ASP A 99 0.19 7.25 20.48
N GLY A 100 0.78 7.79 19.40
CA GLY A 100 2.17 8.24 19.36
C GLY A 100 3.21 7.11 19.23
N LEU A 101 2.79 5.86 19.06
CA LEU A 101 3.67 4.71 18.89
C LEU A 101 3.56 4.15 17.48
N VAL A 102 4.70 3.76 16.91
CA VAL A 102 4.74 2.95 15.68
C VAL A 102 4.39 1.52 16.08
N LEU A 103 3.23 1.05 15.67
CA LEU A 103 2.75 -0.30 15.98
C LEU A 103 3.38 -1.35 15.07
N ARG A 104 3.56 -1.00 13.81
CA ARG A 104 4.10 -1.91 12.79
C ARG A 104 4.70 -1.09 11.65
N GLU A 105 5.79 -1.60 11.11
CA GLU A 105 6.39 -1.18 9.85
C GLU A 105 6.42 -2.37 8.89
N PHE A 106 6.13 -2.13 7.61
CA PHE A 106 6.13 -3.18 6.58
C PHE A 106 6.34 -2.58 5.19
N THR A 107 6.86 -3.38 4.28
CA THR A 107 7.11 -3.00 2.89
C THR A 107 5.85 -3.19 2.03
N ARG A 108 5.92 -2.68 0.79
CA ARG A 108 4.88 -2.94 -0.21
C ARG A 108 4.74 -4.42 -0.51
N GLU A 109 5.86 -5.12 -0.65
CA GLU A 109 5.91 -6.55 -0.94
C GLU A 109 5.22 -7.36 0.16
N GLU A 110 5.45 -7.01 1.43
CA GLU A 110 4.78 -7.63 2.57
C GLU A 110 3.28 -7.35 2.56
N LEU A 111 2.87 -6.10 2.27
CA LEU A 111 1.46 -5.73 2.14
C LEU A 111 0.77 -6.50 1.00
N GLU A 112 1.41 -6.57 -0.16
CA GLU A 112 0.89 -7.31 -1.31
C GLU A 112 0.80 -8.81 -1.01
N HIS A 113 1.77 -9.36 -0.29
CA HIS A 113 1.73 -10.75 0.13
C HIS A 113 0.59 -11.04 1.12
N GLU A 114 0.37 -10.15 2.09
CA GLU A 114 -0.75 -10.28 3.06
C GLU A 114 -2.12 -10.12 2.39
N ASN A 115 -2.23 -9.26 1.37
CA ASN A 115 -3.47 -9.01 0.63
C ASN A 115 -3.73 -9.98 -0.52
N ARG A 116 -2.82 -10.95 -0.78
CA ARG A 116 -3.11 -11.99 -1.76
C ARG A 116 -4.32 -12.80 -1.32
N SER A 117 -5.21 -13.03 -2.26
CA SER A 117 -6.32 -13.96 -2.05
C SER A 117 -5.78 -15.28 -1.52
N GLY A 118 -6.44 -15.82 -0.53
CA GLY A 118 -6.06 -17.09 0.08
C GLY A 118 -7.26 -17.91 0.45
N ILE A 119 -7.05 -19.20 0.69
CA ILE A 119 -8.05 -20.10 1.24
C ILE A 119 -7.81 -20.18 2.73
N GLU A 120 -8.80 -19.77 3.52
CA GLU A 120 -8.76 -19.96 4.95
C GLU A 120 -9.49 -21.27 5.31
N VAL A 121 -8.76 -22.12 6.05
CA VAL A 121 -9.25 -23.43 6.51
C VAL A 121 -9.25 -23.44 8.04
N GLU A 122 -10.42 -23.70 8.62
CA GLU A 122 -10.58 -23.99 10.03
C GLU A 122 -10.88 -25.47 10.23
N SER A 123 -10.10 -26.14 11.05
CA SER A 123 -10.26 -27.57 11.33
C SER A 123 -9.68 -27.92 12.70
N PRO A 124 -10.31 -28.77 13.50
CA PRO A 124 -9.70 -29.33 14.70
C PRO A 124 -8.50 -30.25 14.41
N GLN A 125 -8.32 -30.63 13.12
CA GLN A 125 -7.22 -31.49 12.66
C GLN A 125 -6.25 -30.69 11.76
N ILE A 126 -5.98 -29.44 12.11
CA ILE A 126 -5.30 -28.50 11.24
C ILE A 126 -3.85 -28.92 10.91
N GLU A 127 -3.14 -29.65 11.79
CA GLU A 127 -1.83 -30.25 11.51
C GLU A 127 -1.91 -31.30 10.40
N ALA A 128 -2.96 -32.12 10.42
CA ALA A 128 -3.21 -33.13 9.38
C ALA A 128 -3.54 -32.47 8.04
N VAL A 129 -4.33 -31.37 8.06
CA VAL A 129 -4.59 -30.56 6.87
C VAL A 129 -3.28 -30.06 6.26
N GLU A 130 -2.43 -29.43 7.06
CA GLU A 130 -1.18 -28.84 6.59
C GLU A 130 -0.25 -29.90 6.00
N SER A 131 -0.04 -31.02 6.71
CA SER A 131 0.80 -32.12 6.24
C SER A 131 0.28 -32.72 4.93
N LEU A 132 -1.02 -33.00 4.86
CA LEU A 132 -1.65 -33.55 3.66
C LEU A 132 -1.51 -32.66 2.44
N LEU A 133 -1.75 -31.36 2.58
CA LEU A 133 -1.66 -30.40 1.48
C LEU A 133 -0.21 -30.23 1.02
N ARG A 134 0.76 -30.27 1.93
CA ARG A 134 2.19 -30.22 1.62
C ARG A 134 2.65 -31.46 0.87
N GLU A 135 2.23 -32.63 1.30
CA GLU A 135 2.68 -33.91 0.76
C GLU A 135 2.01 -34.25 -0.59
N GLU A 136 0.71 -34.04 -0.71
CA GLU A 136 -0.04 -34.51 -1.88
C GLU A 136 -0.28 -33.41 -2.94
N MET A 137 -0.35 -32.17 -2.52
CA MET A 137 -0.57 -31.06 -3.44
C MET A 137 0.66 -30.16 -3.64
N HIS A 138 1.72 -30.40 -2.86
CA HIS A 138 3.00 -29.64 -2.88
C HIS A 138 2.80 -28.14 -2.64
N LEU A 139 1.79 -27.76 -1.85
CA LEU A 139 1.55 -26.38 -1.47
C LEU A 139 2.59 -25.96 -0.41
N VAL A 140 3.20 -24.79 -0.61
CA VAL A 140 4.29 -24.29 0.23
C VAL A 140 3.95 -22.98 0.95
N ASP A 141 3.14 -22.11 0.32
CA ASP A 141 2.74 -20.83 0.92
C ASP A 141 1.51 -21.01 1.81
N MET A 142 1.74 -21.60 2.98
CA MET A 142 0.75 -21.85 4.01
C MET A 142 1.20 -21.26 5.34
N GLN A 143 0.34 -20.51 6.01
CA GLN A 143 0.63 -19.83 7.28
C GLN A 143 -0.49 -20.03 8.28
N ARG A 144 -0.15 -20.13 9.58
CA ARG A 144 -1.14 -20.12 10.66
C ARG A 144 -1.57 -18.71 10.98
N THR A 145 -2.88 -18.49 11.05
CA THR A 145 -3.45 -17.22 11.52
C THR A 145 -3.37 -17.11 13.05
N ALA A 146 -3.62 -15.93 13.58
CA ALA A 146 -3.64 -15.69 15.03
C ALA A 146 -4.73 -16.53 15.74
N GLU A 147 -5.80 -16.86 15.02
CA GLU A 147 -6.91 -17.72 15.49
C GLU A 147 -6.58 -19.22 15.42
N GLY A 148 -5.41 -19.58 14.83
CA GLY A 148 -5.00 -20.97 14.67
C GLY A 148 -5.48 -21.64 13.38
N ASN A 149 -6.18 -20.93 12.49
CA ASN A 149 -6.62 -21.41 11.19
C ASN A 149 -5.42 -21.50 10.23
N LEU A 150 -5.57 -22.20 9.11
CA LEU A 150 -4.57 -22.27 8.05
C LEU A 150 -4.97 -21.35 6.90
N MET A 151 -4.11 -20.39 6.57
CA MET A 151 -4.22 -19.56 5.38
C MET A 151 -3.31 -20.14 4.31
N ILE A 152 -3.88 -20.50 3.16
CA ILE A 152 -3.19 -21.07 1.99
C ILE A 152 -3.22 -20.01 0.90
N ARG A 153 -2.05 -19.58 0.42
CA ARG A 153 -1.92 -18.52 -0.59
C ARG A 153 -1.51 -19.02 -1.97
N ASP A 154 -0.91 -20.19 -2.05
CA ASP A 154 -0.68 -20.86 -3.32
C ASP A 154 -1.81 -21.86 -3.65
N GLY A 155 -2.08 -22.05 -4.94
CA GLY A 155 -3.11 -22.98 -5.40
C GLY A 155 -4.55 -22.55 -5.12
N VAL A 156 -4.82 -21.25 -4.97
CA VAL A 156 -6.16 -20.71 -4.70
C VAL A 156 -7.15 -21.08 -5.82
N GLU A 157 -6.70 -21.15 -7.04
CA GLU A 157 -7.48 -21.60 -8.21
C GLU A 157 -7.88 -23.05 -8.12
N ARG A 158 -7.18 -23.84 -7.32
CA ARG A 158 -7.44 -25.27 -7.07
C ARG A 158 -8.29 -25.52 -5.82
N TYR A 159 -8.99 -24.48 -5.33
CA TYR A 159 -9.73 -24.56 -4.07
C TYR A 159 -10.71 -25.74 -4.02
N GLY A 160 -11.33 -26.08 -5.17
CA GLY A 160 -12.22 -27.23 -5.29
C GLY A 160 -11.51 -28.58 -5.11
N ASP A 161 -10.28 -28.70 -5.64
CA ASP A 161 -9.46 -29.90 -5.48
C ASP A 161 -8.97 -30.05 -4.04
N ILE A 162 -8.59 -28.95 -3.41
CA ILE A 162 -8.20 -28.93 -1.99
C ILE A 162 -9.36 -29.39 -1.10
N SER A 163 -10.54 -28.80 -1.30
CA SER A 163 -11.74 -29.17 -0.55
C SER A 163 -12.08 -30.66 -0.73
N ARG A 164 -12.01 -31.15 -1.96
CA ARG A 164 -12.27 -32.55 -2.29
C ARG A 164 -11.26 -33.49 -1.64
N LEU A 165 -9.98 -33.16 -1.71
CA LEU A 165 -8.92 -33.97 -1.09
C LEU A 165 -9.13 -34.10 0.42
N LEU A 166 -9.44 -33.00 1.11
CA LEU A 166 -9.70 -33.00 2.55
C LEU A 166 -10.90 -33.90 2.88
N PHE A 167 -11.98 -33.79 2.10
CA PHE A 167 -13.17 -34.63 2.26
C PHE A 167 -12.86 -36.12 2.02
N ASP A 168 -12.17 -36.48 0.94
CA ASP A 168 -11.83 -37.85 0.56
C ASP A 168 -10.92 -38.52 1.62
N ARG A 169 -10.12 -37.73 2.36
CA ARG A 169 -9.26 -38.18 3.48
C ARG A 169 -9.97 -38.19 4.84
N GLY A 170 -11.26 -37.84 4.87
CA GLY A 170 -12.07 -37.83 6.09
C GLY A 170 -11.67 -36.74 7.09
N ILE A 171 -11.02 -35.66 6.61
CA ILE A 171 -10.66 -34.55 7.46
C ILE A 171 -11.88 -33.65 7.61
N TYR A 172 -12.29 -33.41 8.86
CA TYR A 172 -13.37 -32.49 9.18
C TYR A 172 -12.87 -31.03 9.07
N VAL A 173 -13.58 -30.23 8.30
CA VAL A 173 -13.32 -28.80 8.11
C VAL A 173 -14.56 -28.02 8.57
N SER A 174 -14.41 -27.15 9.57
CA SER A 174 -15.49 -26.31 10.10
C SER A 174 -15.71 -25.06 9.24
N GLN A 175 -14.65 -24.53 8.63
CA GLN A 175 -14.72 -23.41 7.70
C GLN A 175 -13.75 -23.62 6.55
N PHE A 176 -14.21 -23.30 5.33
CA PHE A 176 -13.41 -23.30 4.11
C PHE A 176 -13.86 -22.12 3.24
N SER A 177 -13.08 -21.08 3.18
CA SER A 177 -13.46 -19.84 2.49
C SER A 177 -12.28 -19.21 1.74
N VAL A 178 -12.56 -18.64 0.57
CA VAL A 178 -11.61 -17.78 -0.16
C VAL A 178 -11.78 -16.37 0.36
N ARG A 179 -10.67 -15.74 0.74
CA ARG A 179 -10.60 -14.34 1.19
C ARG A 179 -9.78 -13.50 0.25
#